data_69ae53eda2e1d8c5eabef3454298d822
#
_entry.id   69ae53eda2e1d8c5eabef3454298d822
#
_cell.length_a   1.000
_cell.length_b   1.000
_cell.length_c   1.000
_cell.angle_alpha   90.00
_cell.angle_beta   90.00
_cell.angle_gamma   90.00
#
_symmetry.space_group_name_H-M   'P 1'
#
loop_
_entity.id
_entity.type
_entity.pdbx_description
1 polymer ?
#
loop_
_entity_poly.entity_id
_entity_poly.type
_entity_poly.pdbx_seq_one_letter_code
_entity_poly.pdbx_strand_id
1 'polypeptide(L)'
;MKVAIVDYGMGNLHSVLKSVQAAQVLSNQNAEIYLTSRPEEVMVADKVIFPGQGAMPDCMSALKASGLGEAVSDGLKNKPFFGICVGAQLLFEHSEEGDTDGLGWFEGQVKRFLSNQTDAQGGRLKVPHMGWNTVRQTRPHPLFQDIGQNEYFYFVHSYYFAPKNEEIVLGVSEYPNEFACIVGKDNVFATQFHTEKSHQAGLLLLRNFLNWQI
;
A
#
# COMPACT_ATOMS: atom_id res chain seq x y z
N MET A 1 -3.85 22.16 -0.81
CA MET A 1 -3.08 20.94 -0.51
C MET A 1 -2.75 20.23 -1.83
N LYS A 2 -1.52 19.78 -2.01
CA LYS A 2 -1.04 19.04 -3.18
C LYS A 2 -0.83 17.58 -2.83
N VAL A 3 -1.37 16.66 -3.64
CA VAL A 3 -1.23 15.21 -3.45
C VAL A 3 -0.61 14.61 -4.71
N ALA A 4 0.64 14.17 -4.60
CA ALA A 4 1.35 13.52 -5.69
C ALA A 4 1.11 12.00 -5.67
N ILE A 5 0.71 11.45 -6.79
CA ILE A 5 0.72 10.01 -7.05
C ILE A 5 1.96 9.74 -7.90
N VAL A 6 2.88 8.96 -7.34
CA VAL A 6 4.19 8.72 -7.96
C VAL A 6 4.04 7.80 -9.17
N ASP A 7 4.48 8.28 -10.34
CA ASP A 7 4.53 7.54 -11.59
C ASP A 7 5.98 7.18 -11.94
N TYR A 8 6.40 6.00 -11.56
CA TYR A 8 7.69 5.45 -11.96
C TYR A 8 7.57 4.38 -13.08
N GLY A 9 6.45 4.42 -13.83
CA GLY A 9 6.19 3.53 -14.96
C GLY A 9 5.49 2.21 -14.59
N MET A 10 5.12 2.02 -13.33
CA MET A 10 4.51 0.77 -12.84
C MET A 10 3.21 1.06 -12.07
N GLY A 11 2.16 0.27 -12.34
CA GLY A 11 0.91 0.34 -11.62
C GLY A 11 -0.30 0.79 -12.45
N ASN A 12 -1.50 0.58 -11.90
CA ASN A 12 -2.75 1.06 -12.48
C ASN A 12 -3.03 2.49 -12.01
N LEU A 13 -2.18 3.41 -12.41
CA LEU A 13 -2.11 4.78 -11.91
C LEU A 13 -3.41 5.57 -12.16
N HIS A 14 -4.07 5.35 -13.29
CA HIS A 14 -5.33 6.03 -13.61
C HIS A 14 -6.47 5.63 -12.68
N SER A 15 -6.55 4.35 -12.29
CA SER A 15 -7.54 3.89 -11.33
C SER A 15 -7.27 4.48 -9.94
N VAL A 16 -6.00 4.55 -9.53
CA VAL A 16 -5.62 5.21 -8.27
C VAL A 16 -6.00 6.67 -8.30
N LEU A 17 -5.64 7.41 -9.37
CA LEU A 17 -5.99 8.84 -9.51
C LEU A 17 -7.50 9.07 -9.40
N LYS A 18 -8.30 8.31 -10.15
CA LYS A 18 -9.77 8.42 -10.12
C LYS A 18 -10.34 8.12 -8.72
N SER A 19 -9.81 7.11 -8.05
CA SER A 19 -10.27 6.75 -6.70
C SER A 19 -9.90 7.82 -5.67
N VAL A 20 -8.72 8.42 -5.75
CA VAL A 20 -8.32 9.53 -4.86
C VAL A 20 -9.19 10.76 -5.13
N GLN A 21 -9.47 11.08 -6.40
CA GLN A 21 -10.38 12.17 -6.78
C GLN A 21 -11.83 11.92 -6.27
N ALA A 22 -12.32 10.68 -6.37
CA ALA A 22 -13.62 10.31 -5.81
C ALA A 22 -13.64 10.42 -4.28
N ALA A 23 -12.58 9.98 -3.62
CA ALA A 23 -12.43 10.11 -2.17
C ALA A 23 -12.35 11.57 -1.71
N GLN A 24 -11.80 12.47 -2.53
CA GLN A 24 -11.77 13.91 -2.25
C GLN A 24 -13.17 14.50 -2.11
N VAL A 25 -14.14 14.04 -2.90
CA VAL A 25 -15.54 14.49 -2.78
C VAL A 25 -16.13 14.18 -1.39
N LEU A 26 -15.65 13.11 -0.76
CA LEU A 26 -16.04 12.69 0.59
C LEU A 26 -15.17 13.33 1.69
N SER A 27 -14.09 13.98 1.32
CA SER A 27 -13.16 14.64 2.26
C SER A 27 -13.57 16.11 2.44
N ASN A 28 -13.09 16.71 3.53
CA ASN A 28 -13.22 18.14 3.76
C ASN A 28 -12.06 18.96 3.16
N GLN A 29 -11.26 18.34 2.27
CA GLN A 29 -10.04 18.91 1.74
C GLN A 29 -10.24 19.35 0.29
N ASN A 30 -9.74 20.54 -0.02
CA ASN A 30 -9.53 20.95 -1.41
C ASN A 30 -8.09 20.61 -1.79
N ALA A 31 -7.91 19.56 -2.59
CA ALA A 31 -6.61 19.05 -2.99
C ALA A 31 -6.43 19.08 -4.51
N GLU A 32 -5.26 19.51 -4.93
CA GLU A 32 -4.75 19.29 -6.29
C GLU A 32 -4.13 17.88 -6.30
N ILE A 33 -4.78 16.93 -6.98
CA ILE A 33 -4.36 15.52 -7.04
C ILE A 33 -3.84 15.27 -8.46
N TYR A 34 -2.60 14.82 -8.57
CA TYR A 34 -1.94 14.62 -9.86
C TYR A 34 -1.02 13.40 -9.89
N LEU A 35 -0.88 12.84 -11.10
CA LEU A 35 0.16 11.86 -11.42
C LEU A 35 1.42 12.62 -11.82
N THR A 36 2.57 12.15 -11.35
CA THR A 36 3.83 12.76 -11.74
C THR A 36 5.00 11.77 -11.77
N SER A 37 5.81 11.89 -12.80
CA SER A 37 7.13 11.26 -12.94
C SER A 37 8.28 12.23 -12.70
N ARG A 38 7.99 13.45 -12.22
CA ARG A 38 8.97 14.50 -11.98
C ARG A 38 9.30 14.60 -10.49
N PRO A 39 10.59 14.38 -10.10
CA PRO A 39 11.01 14.44 -8.70
C PRO A 39 10.63 15.75 -8.00
N GLU A 40 10.79 16.89 -8.68
CA GLU A 40 10.49 18.21 -8.13
C GLU A 40 9.00 18.38 -7.78
N GLU A 41 8.08 17.72 -8.49
CA GLU A 41 6.66 17.74 -8.17
C GLU A 41 6.32 16.89 -6.96
N VAL A 42 7.00 15.74 -6.78
CA VAL A 42 6.87 14.93 -5.57
C VAL A 42 7.42 15.68 -4.36
N MET A 43 8.56 16.38 -4.53
CA MET A 43 9.20 17.16 -3.47
C MET A 43 8.34 18.31 -2.95
N VAL A 44 7.55 18.96 -3.80
CA VAL A 44 6.66 20.08 -3.39
C VAL A 44 5.26 19.65 -2.99
N ALA A 45 4.94 18.37 -3.08
CA ALA A 45 3.65 17.83 -2.63
C ALA A 45 3.55 17.83 -1.10
N ASP A 46 2.33 18.04 -0.59
CA ASP A 46 2.01 17.93 0.83
C ASP A 46 1.84 16.47 1.28
N LYS A 47 1.39 15.60 0.35
CA LYS A 47 1.17 14.16 0.59
C LYS A 47 1.61 13.36 -0.62
N VAL A 48 2.03 12.10 -0.37
CA VAL A 48 2.52 11.19 -1.41
C VAL A 48 1.74 9.90 -1.38
N ILE A 49 1.26 9.45 -2.53
CA ILE A 49 0.71 8.11 -2.76
C ILE A 49 1.70 7.37 -3.66
N PHE A 50 2.09 6.18 -3.22
CA PHE A 50 3.09 5.35 -3.87
C PHE A 50 2.49 4.00 -4.27
N PRO A 51 1.84 3.91 -5.43
CA PRO A 51 1.29 2.65 -5.93
C PRO A 51 2.38 1.80 -6.55
N GLY A 52 2.08 0.51 -6.71
CA GLY A 52 2.91 -0.42 -7.48
C GLY A 52 2.10 -1.63 -7.93
N GLN A 53 2.47 -2.19 -9.07
CA GLN A 53 1.86 -3.40 -9.63
C GLN A 53 2.89 -4.17 -10.44
N GLY A 54 2.80 -5.50 -10.43
CA GLY A 54 3.73 -6.38 -11.11
C GLY A 54 4.68 -7.05 -10.12
N ALA A 55 5.87 -7.42 -10.56
CA ALA A 55 6.88 -8.04 -9.70
C ALA A 55 7.74 -6.98 -9.01
N MET A 56 8.13 -7.26 -7.76
CA MET A 56 8.95 -6.32 -6.98
C MET A 56 10.31 -5.99 -7.64
N PRO A 57 11.05 -6.93 -8.26
CA PRO A 57 12.30 -6.62 -9.00
C PRO A 57 12.09 -5.58 -10.10
N ASP A 58 11.01 -5.73 -10.88
CA ASP A 58 10.70 -4.83 -11.98
C ASP A 58 10.35 -3.43 -11.45
N CYS A 59 9.55 -3.37 -10.39
CA CYS A 59 9.18 -2.12 -9.73
C CYS A 59 10.41 -1.40 -9.14
N MET A 60 11.31 -2.12 -8.48
CA MET A 60 12.54 -1.55 -7.94
C MET A 60 13.46 -1.04 -9.05
N SER A 61 13.60 -1.81 -10.14
CA SER A 61 14.39 -1.41 -11.31
C SER A 61 13.82 -0.13 -11.96
N ALA A 62 12.50 -0.09 -12.15
CA ALA A 62 11.81 1.07 -12.70
C ALA A 62 11.95 2.31 -11.79
N LEU A 63 11.82 2.15 -10.47
CA LEU A 63 12.02 3.24 -9.51
C LEU A 63 13.45 3.81 -9.58
N LYS A 64 14.46 2.93 -9.64
CA LYS A 64 15.87 3.35 -9.78
C LYS A 64 16.10 4.09 -11.10
N ALA A 65 15.53 3.59 -12.21
CA ALA A 65 15.69 4.19 -13.53
C ALA A 65 14.95 5.53 -13.68
N SER A 66 13.86 5.74 -12.96
CA SER A 66 13.04 6.96 -13.03
C SER A 66 13.69 8.20 -12.41
N GLY A 67 14.69 8.04 -11.56
CA GLY A 67 15.28 9.15 -10.79
C GLY A 67 14.42 9.63 -9.61
N LEU A 68 13.29 8.99 -9.31
CA LEU A 68 12.36 9.39 -8.23
C LEU A 68 12.81 8.95 -6.83
N GLY A 69 13.90 8.19 -6.71
CA GLY A 69 14.32 7.58 -5.44
C GLY A 69 14.52 8.59 -4.30
N GLU A 70 15.17 9.73 -4.55
CA GLU A 70 15.36 10.79 -3.53
C GLU A 70 14.03 11.42 -3.13
N ALA A 71 13.16 11.74 -4.09
CA ALA A 71 11.85 12.35 -3.81
C ALA A 71 10.93 11.41 -3.03
N VAL A 72 10.95 10.10 -3.31
CA VAL A 72 10.25 9.07 -2.54
C VAL A 72 10.82 8.98 -1.13
N SER A 73 12.17 8.98 -0.99
CA SER A 73 12.84 8.97 0.33
C SER A 73 12.51 10.21 1.16
N ASP A 74 12.43 11.39 0.54
CA ASP A 74 11.99 12.61 1.22
C ASP A 74 10.53 12.49 1.69
N GLY A 75 9.65 12.00 0.81
CA GLY A 75 8.25 11.77 1.15
C GLY A 75 8.08 10.83 2.35
N LEU A 76 8.82 9.74 2.39
CA LEU A 76 8.82 8.79 3.51
C LEU A 76 9.22 9.43 4.84
N LYS A 77 10.15 10.40 4.83
CA LYS A 77 10.64 11.05 6.05
C LYS A 77 9.77 12.20 6.54
N ASN A 78 9.13 12.92 5.62
CA ASN A 78 8.66 14.27 5.91
C ASN A 78 7.16 14.49 5.63
N LYS A 79 6.46 13.53 4.97
CA LYS A 79 5.09 13.75 4.48
C LYS A 79 4.18 12.58 4.82
N PRO A 80 2.87 12.81 4.98
CA PRO A 80 1.92 11.69 4.95
C PRO A 80 2.13 10.88 3.67
N PHE A 81 2.45 9.60 3.84
CA PHE A 81 2.87 8.71 2.76
C PHE A 81 1.99 7.44 2.74
N PHE A 82 1.44 7.09 1.59
CA PHE A 82 0.58 5.94 1.43
C PHE A 82 1.10 4.97 0.36
N GLY A 83 1.61 3.81 0.80
CA GLY A 83 2.03 2.72 -0.08
C GLY A 83 0.87 1.79 -0.43
N ILE A 84 0.75 1.38 -1.71
CA ILE A 84 -0.32 0.47 -2.19
C ILE A 84 0.29 -0.73 -2.91
N CYS A 85 -0.05 -1.94 -2.47
CA CYS A 85 0.32 -3.22 -3.05
C CYS A 85 1.85 -3.38 -3.19
N VAL A 86 2.41 -3.48 -4.40
CA VAL A 86 3.87 -3.58 -4.59
C VAL A 86 4.57 -2.30 -4.13
N GLY A 87 3.94 -1.12 -4.26
CA GLY A 87 4.45 0.12 -3.68
C GLY A 87 4.65 0.03 -2.17
N ALA A 88 3.78 -0.69 -1.45
CA ALA A 88 3.95 -0.99 -0.04
C ALA A 88 5.06 -2.03 0.22
N GLN A 89 5.18 -3.05 -0.63
CA GLN A 89 6.24 -4.06 -0.53
C GLN A 89 7.63 -3.46 -0.70
N LEU A 90 7.80 -2.49 -1.60
CA LEU A 90 9.05 -1.77 -1.82
C LEU A 90 9.57 -1.05 -0.55
N LEU A 91 8.70 -0.78 0.43
CA LEU A 91 9.09 -0.11 1.68
C LEU A 91 9.82 -1.04 2.67
N PHE A 92 9.78 -2.35 2.49
CA PHE A 92 10.49 -3.31 3.34
C PHE A 92 11.98 -3.38 3.00
N GLU A 93 12.77 -4.04 3.87
CA GLU A 93 14.21 -4.24 3.67
C GLU A 93 14.48 -5.15 2.48
N HIS A 94 13.69 -6.22 2.34
CA HIS A 94 13.95 -7.28 1.37
C HIS A 94 12.69 -8.05 0.97
N SER A 95 12.70 -8.67 -0.20
CA SER A 95 11.64 -9.56 -0.68
C SER A 95 12.22 -10.86 -1.23
N GLU A 96 11.54 -11.96 -0.92
CA GLU A 96 11.81 -13.26 -1.56
C GLU A 96 11.49 -13.25 -3.06
N GLU A 97 10.74 -12.27 -3.56
CA GLU A 97 10.47 -12.12 -4.99
C GLU A 97 11.73 -11.63 -5.71
N GLY A 98 12.37 -12.55 -6.43
CA GLY A 98 13.60 -12.26 -7.17
C GLY A 98 14.78 -11.84 -6.30
N ASP A 99 14.78 -12.23 -4.99
CA ASP A 99 15.85 -11.89 -4.04
C ASP A 99 16.19 -10.39 -4.09
N THR A 100 15.14 -9.54 -3.88
CA THR A 100 15.19 -8.11 -4.18
C THR A 100 15.26 -7.27 -2.92
N ASP A 101 16.27 -6.39 -2.81
CA ASP A 101 16.33 -5.37 -1.76
C ASP A 101 15.31 -4.27 -2.00
N GLY A 102 14.62 -3.85 -0.92
CA GLY A 102 13.67 -2.74 -0.93
C GLY A 102 14.28 -1.43 -0.42
N LEU A 103 13.42 -0.51 0.01
CA LEU A 103 13.82 0.81 0.49
C LEU A 103 14.22 0.84 1.97
N GLY A 104 13.92 -0.25 2.71
CA GLY A 104 14.33 -0.40 4.11
C GLY A 104 13.65 0.55 5.11
N TRP A 105 12.46 1.07 4.78
CA TRP A 105 11.68 1.89 5.73
C TRP A 105 11.09 1.04 6.86
N PHE A 106 10.53 -0.11 6.51
CA PHE A 106 10.04 -1.10 7.46
C PHE A 106 11.05 -2.24 7.61
N GLU A 107 11.46 -2.52 8.84
CA GLU A 107 12.28 -3.70 9.13
C GLU A 107 11.48 -4.98 8.92
N GLY A 108 12.06 -5.94 8.21
CA GLY A 108 11.43 -7.21 7.88
C GLY A 108 11.44 -7.49 6.38
N GLN A 109 10.66 -8.47 5.98
CA GLN A 109 10.69 -9.03 4.65
C GLN A 109 9.31 -9.11 4.03
N VAL A 110 9.28 -9.21 2.71
CA VAL A 110 8.12 -9.63 1.93
C VAL A 110 8.32 -11.10 1.56
N LYS A 111 7.42 -11.98 2.04
CA LYS A 111 7.54 -13.44 1.91
C LYS A 111 6.51 -14.00 0.96
N ARG A 112 6.86 -15.11 0.30
CA ARG A 112 5.95 -15.82 -0.59
C ARG A 112 4.96 -16.69 0.20
N PHE A 113 3.70 -16.73 -0.23
CA PHE A 113 2.76 -17.73 0.24
C PHE A 113 3.24 -19.14 -0.14
N LEU A 114 3.12 -20.07 0.81
CA LEU A 114 3.48 -21.47 0.55
C LEU A 114 2.53 -22.08 -0.50
N SER A 115 3.10 -22.83 -1.41
CA SER A 115 2.31 -23.59 -2.39
C SER A 115 1.64 -24.80 -1.74
N ASN A 116 0.53 -25.26 -2.32
CA ASN A 116 -0.18 -26.47 -1.92
C ASN A 116 -0.83 -26.43 -0.53
N GLN A 117 -1.15 -25.24 -0.02
CA GLN A 117 -1.94 -25.11 1.21
C GLN A 117 -3.43 -25.37 0.94
N THR A 118 -4.14 -25.75 1.98
CA THR A 118 -5.59 -25.97 1.97
C THR A 118 -6.29 -25.07 2.95
N ASP A 119 -7.52 -24.67 2.64
CA ASP A 119 -8.41 -23.99 3.58
C ASP A 119 -8.92 -24.96 4.67
N ALA A 120 -9.69 -24.45 5.61
CA ALA A 120 -10.25 -25.23 6.72
C ALA A 120 -11.24 -26.35 6.25
N GLN A 121 -11.75 -26.25 5.03
CA GLN A 121 -12.66 -27.20 4.40
C GLN A 121 -11.92 -28.22 3.51
N GLY A 122 -10.58 -28.14 3.43
CA GLY A 122 -9.74 -29.01 2.58
C GLY A 122 -9.66 -28.57 1.12
N GLY A 123 -10.20 -27.40 0.76
CA GLY A 123 -10.09 -26.80 -0.56
C GLY A 123 -8.68 -26.31 -0.83
N ARG A 124 -8.12 -26.61 -2.03
CA ARG A 124 -6.77 -26.16 -2.39
C ARG A 124 -6.72 -24.65 -2.58
N LEU A 125 -5.89 -23.98 -1.83
CA LEU A 125 -5.61 -22.55 -1.98
C LEU A 125 -4.66 -22.31 -3.18
N LYS A 126 -5.01 -21.30 -3.97
CA LYS A 126 -4.22 -20.90 -5.14
C LYS A 126 -3.27 -19.76 -4.77
N VAL A 127 -2.10 -19.74 -5.37
CA VAL A 127 -1.21 -18.56 -5.35
C VAL A 127 -1.19 -18.04 -6.79
N PRO A 128 -1.53 -16.75 -7.01
CA PRO A 128 -1.75 -15.68 -6.05
C PRO A 128 -3.06 -15.80 -5.24
N HIS A 129 -3.08 -15.25 -4.02
CA HIS A 129 -4.28 -14.87 -3.31
C HIS A 129 -4.99 -13.78 -4.11
N MET A 130 -6.13 -14.07 -4.67
CA MET A 130 -6.87 -13.17 -5.55
C MET A 130 -8.35 -13.16 -5.18
N GLY A 131 -8.88 -11.98 -4.92
CA GLY A 131 -10.29 -11.76 -4.63
C GLY A 131 -10.52 -10.89 -3.40
N TRP A 132 -11.75 -10.92 -2.91
CA TRP A 132 -12.19 -10.20 -1.73
C TRP A 132 -11.87 -11.00 -0.48
N ASN A 133 -11.28 -10.33 0.49
CA ASN A 133 -11.00 -10.92 1.81
C ASN A 133 -11.19 -9.88 2.90
N THR A 134 -11.49 -10.34 4.10
CA THR A 134 -11.72 -9.48 5.27
C THR A 134 -10.42 -8.98 5.85
N VAL A 135 -10.45 -7.77 6.38
CA VAL A 135 -9.34 -7.16 7.11
C VAL A 135 -9.76 -6.85 8.54
N ARG A 136 -9.06 -7.44 9.50
CA ARG A 136 -9.21 -7.15 10.92
C ARG A 136 -8.17 -6.11 11.33
N GLN A 137 -8.64 -4.95 11.83
CA GLN A 137 -7.79 -3.91 12.37
C GLN A 137 -7.21 -4.38 13.72
N THR A 138 -5.90 -4.26 13.89
CA THR A 138 -5.21 -4.69 15.11
C THR A 138 -5.06 -3.57 16.14
N ARG A 139 -5.06 -2.31 15.67
CA ARG A 139 -4.88 -1.10 16.49
C ARG A 139 -5.69 0.05 15.92
N PRO A 140 -6.07 1.03 16.76
CA PRO A 140 -6.66 2.28 16.27
C PRO A 140 -5.67 3.06 15.39
N HIS A 141 -6.18 3.61 14.29
CA HIS A 141 -5.43 4.53 13.44
C HIS A 141 -6.38 5.53 12.78
N PRO A 142 -6.01 6.81 12.56
CA PRO A 142 -6.88 7.81 11.94
C PRO A 142 -7.43 7.40 10.58
N LEU A 143 -6.68 6.61 9.81
CA LEU A 143 -7.13 6.12 8.50
C LEU A 143 -8.28 5.09 8.60
N PHE A 144 -8.59 4.56 9.76
CA PHE A 144 -9.71 3.63 9.97
C PHE A 144 -11.03 4.31 10.34
N GLN A 145 -11.06 5.63 10.38
CA GLN A 145 -12.29 6.35 10.67
C GLN A 145 -13.42 5.92 9.73
N ASP A 146 -14.58 5.58 10.31
CA ASP A 146 -15.80 5.10 9.61
C ASP A 146 -15.62 3.78 8.82
N ILE A 147 -14.55 3.02 9.09
CA ILE A 147 -14.30 1.69 8.53
C ILE A 147 -14.51 0.65 9.62
N GLY A 148 -15.49 -0.24 9.42
CA GLY A 148 -15.80 -1.31 10.36
C GLY A 148 -14.68 -2.35 10.49
N GLN A 149 -14.79 -3.19 11.53
CA GLN A 149 -13.96 -4.39 11.63
C GLN A 149 -14.41 -5.44 10.61
N ASN A 150 -13.45 -6.17 10.06
CA ASN A 150 -13.68 -7.24 9.08
C ASN A 150 -14.34 -6.76 7.79
N GLU A 151 -14.09 -5.51 7.39
CA GLU A 151 -14.48 -5.02 6.07
C GLU A 151 -13.72 -5.74 4.97
N TYR A 152 -14.36 -5.86 3.80
CA TYR A 152 -13.80 -6.53 2.64
C TYR A 152 -12.94 -5.59 1.80
N PHE A 153 -11.74 -6.08 1.44
CA PHE A 153 -10.83 -5.42 0.50
C PHE A 153 -10.42 -6.37 -0.61
N TYR A 154 -10.01 -5.82 -1.74
CA TYR A 154 -9.59 -6.61 -2.90
C TYR A 154 -8.09 -6.86 -2.91
N PHE A 155 -7.72 -8.14 -2.90
CA PHE A 155 -6.35 -8.63 -2.93
C PHE A 155 -6.01 -9.26 -4.27
N VAL A 156 -4.78 -9.09 -4.74
CA VAL A 156 -4.15 -9.87 -5.80
C VAL A 156 -2.64 -9.88 -5.59
N HIS A 157 -2.13 -10.89 -4.87
CA HIS A 157 -0.72 -10.95 -4.51
C HIS A 157 -0.26 -12.37 -4.22
N SER A 158 1.02 -12.66 -4.50
CA SER A 158 1.69 -13.93 -4.19
C SER A 158 2.62 -13.83 -2.98
N TYR A 159 2.88 -12.60 -2.53
CA TYR A 159 3.80 -12.27 -1.45
C TYR A 159 3.10 -11.38 -0.43
N TYR A 160 3.49 -11.46 0.84
CA TYR A 160 2.86 -10.75 1.96
C TYR A 160 3.90 -10.12 2.89
N PHE A 161 3.49 -9.15 3.68
CA PHE A 161 4.34 -8.47 4.64
C PHE A 161 4.68 -9.38 5.83
N ALA A 162 5.95 -9.50 6.16
CA ALA A 162 6.47 -10.16 7.34
C ALA A 162 7.38 -9.20 8.12
N PRO A 163 6.81 -8.20 8.81
CA PRO A 163 7.58 -7.24 9.59
C PRO A 163 8.26 -7.91 10.77
N LYS A 164 9.47 -7.43 11.15
CA LYS A 164 10.17 -7.87 12.38
C LYS A 164 9.49 -7.34 13.64
N ASN A 165 8.96 -6.12 13.58
CA ASN A 165 8.26 -5.49 14.68
C ASN A 165 6.74 -5.56 14.44
N GLU A 166 6.04 -6.32 15.28
CA GLU A 166 4.58 -6.45 15.22
C GLU A 166 3.85 -5.14 15.59
N GLU A 167 4.52 -4.20 16.23
CA GLU A 167 3.92 -2.91 16.57
C GLU A 167 3.52 -2.08 15.37
N ILE A 168 4.16 -2.29 14.21
CA ILE A 168 3.79 -1.61 12.98
C ILE A 168 2.61 -2.25 12.26
N VAL A 169 2.14 -3.45 12.68
CA VAL A 169 1.01 -4.12 12.06
C VAL A 169 -0.28 -3.45 12.51
N LEU A 170 -0.99 -2.86 11.57
CA LEU A 170 -2.25 -2.15 11.77
C LEU A 170 -3.47 -2.95 11.30
N GLY A 171 -3.26 -3.94 10.45
CA GLY A 171 -4.33 -4.81 9.98
C GLY A 171 -3.80 -6.14 9.46
N VAL A 172 -4.62 -7.16 9.64
CA VAL A 172 -4.34 -8.53 9.25
C VAL A 172 -5.49 -9.14 8.46
N SER A 173 -5.17 -10.14 7.65
CA SER A 173 -6.11 -10.97 6.91
C SER A 173 -5.66 -12.42 7.00
N GLU A 174 -6.45 -13.38 6.51
CA GLU A 174 -6.14 -14.81 6.58
C GLU A 174 -6.05 -15.45 5.20
N TYR A 175 -4.95 -16.23 4.93
CA TYR A 175 -4.81 -17.00 3.69
C TYR A 175 -3.69 -18.06 3.75
N PRO A 176 -3.91 -19.31 4.19
CA PRO A 176 -4.94 -19.74 5.15
C PRO A 176 -4.64 -19.26 6.56
N ASN A 177 -3.39 -18.89 6.83
CA ASN A 177 -2.95 -18.34 8.09
C ASN A 177 -3.05 -16.82 8.10
N GLU A 178 -3.10 -16.25 9.28
CA GLU A 178 -3.07 -14.79 9.45
C GLU A 178 -1.75 -14.22 8.88
N PHE A 179 -1.88 -13.10 8.15
CA PHE A 179 -0.74 -12.34 7.62
C PHE A 179 -1.00 -10.83 7.75
N ALA A 180 0.07 -10.07 7.93
CA ALA A 180 -0.01 -8.62 7.93
C ALA A 180 -0.39 -8.08 6.54
N CYS A 181 -1.45 -7.28 6.46
CA CYS A 181 -1.91 -6.68 5.21
C CYS A 181 -2.01 -5.15 5.27
N ILE A 182 -1.90 -4.58 6.47
CA ILE A 182 -1.72 -3.14 6.68
C ILE A 182 -0.58 -2.94 7.67
N VAL A 183 0.38 -2.09 7.31
CA VAL A 183 1.45 -1.67 8.21
C VAL A 183 1.54 -0.15 8.23
N GLY A 184 1.99 0.39 9.37
CA GLY A 184 2.19 1.83 9.51
C GLY A 184 3.22 2.16 10.57
N LYS A 185 3.99 3.22 10.31
CA LYS A 185 4.99 3.76 11.22
C LYS A 185 5.12 5.25 10.96
N ASP A 186 5.05 6.06 12.01
CA ASP A 186 5.16 7.50 11.94
C ASP A 186 4.16 8.12 10.94
N ASN A 187 4.64 8.69 9.87
CA ASN A 187 3.88 9.32 8.79
C ASN A 187 3.58 8.40 7.60
N VAL A 188 3.91 7.12 7.68
CA VAL A 188 3.77 6.14 6.59
C VAL A 188 2.70 5.11 6.92
N PHE A 189 1.75 4.94 6.01
CA PHE A 189 0.72 3.92 6.02
C PHE A 189 0.77 3.11 4.73
N ALA A 190 0.66 1.79 4.79
CA ALA A 190 0.81 0.94 3.62
C ALA A 190 -0.12 -0.26 3.65
N THR A 191 -0.72 -0.59 2.50
CA THR A 191 -1.66 -1.69 2.33
C THR A 191 -1.20 -2.69 1.28
N GLN A 192 -1.43 -3.99 1.54
CA GLN A 192 -1.20 -5.04 0.56
C GLN A 192 -2.31 -5.10 -0.49
N PHE A 193 -3.53 -4.79 -0.11
CA PHE A 193 -4.67 -4.77 -0.99
C PHE A 193 -4.73 -3.48 -1.83
N HIS A 194 -5.51 -3.53 -2.89
CA HIS A 194 -5.77 -2.40 -3.78
C HIS A 194 -6.93 -1.56 -3.26
N THR A 195 -6.63 -0.38 -2.70
CA THR A 195 -7.65 0.55 -2.22
C THR A 195 -8.56 1.05 -3.34
N GLU A 196 -7.99 1.26 -4.53
CA GLU A 196 -8.70 1.71 -5.73
C GLU A 196 -9.67 0.67 -6.31
N LYS A 197 -9.60 -0.58 -5.83
CA LYS A 197 -10.49 -1.69 -6.22
C LYS A 197 -11.39 -2.16 -5.08
N SER A 198 -11.34 -1.48 -3.93
CA SER A 198 -11.98 -1.94 -2.68
C SER A 198 -13.27 -1.19 -2.35
N HIS A 199 -14.00 -0.73 -3.37
CA HIS A 199 -15.31 -0.08 -3.24
C HIS A 199 -15.35 0.99 -2.12
N GLN A 200 -16.39 0.98 -1.28
CA GLN A 200 -16.59 1.98 -0.23
C GLN A 200 -15.48 1.99 0.82
N ALA A 201 -15.00 0.82 1.26
CA ALA A 201 -13.94 0.73 2.27
C ALA A 201 -12.62 1.33 1.76
N GLY A 202 -12.28 1.09 0.50
CA GLY A 202 -11.11 1.70 -0.16
C GLY A 202 -11.23 3.20 -0.30
N LEU A 203 -12.42 3.71 -0.68
CA LEU A 203 -12.68 5.16 -0.76
C LEU A 203 -12.59 5.84 0.61
N LEU A 204 -13.07 5.19 1.68
CA LEU A 204 -12.96 5.72 3.04
C LEU A 204 -11.50 5.79 3.50
N LEU A 205 -10.67 4.77 3.20
CA LEU A 205 -9.23 4.84 3.49
C LEU A 205 -8.56 6.02 2.78
N LEU A 206 -8.84 6.21 1.48
CA LEU A 206 -8.27 7.31 0.72
C LEU A 206 -8.79 8.68 1.21
N ARG A 207 -10.08 8.80 1.56
CA ARG A 207 -10.65 9.98 2.20
C ARG A 207 -9.92 10.30 3.51
N ASN A 208 -9.71 9.30 4.35
CA ASN A 208 -9.06 9.46 5.63
C ASN A 208 -7.59 9.84 5.45
N PHE A 209 -6.92 9.30 4.43
CA PHE A 209 -5.56 9.73 4.07
C PHE A 209 -5.52 11.21 3.65
N LEU A 210 -6.48 11.69 2.86
CA LEU A 210 -6.57 13.10 2.49
C LEU A 210 -6.74 14.01 3.73
N ASN A 211 -7.48 13.54 4.74
CA ASN A 211 -7.70 14.27 5.99
C ASN A 211 -6.58 14.10 7.02
N TRP A 212 -5.71 13.10 6.86
CA TRP A 212 -4.69 12.75 7.84
C TRP A 212 -3.65 13.86 7.99
N GLN A 213 -3.39 14.29 9.22
CA GLN A 213 -2.34 15.22 9.62
C GLN A 213 -1.32 14.44 10.48
N ILE A 214 -0.03 14.73 10.34
CA ILE A 214 1.09 14.16 11.12
C ILE A 214 1.69 15.23 12.03
#